data_5db0ea5d634f97fa8f0a9b77a60a094c
#
_entry.id   5db0ea5d634f97fa8f0a9b77a60a094c
#
_cell.length_a   1.000
_cell.length_b   1.000
_cell.length_c   1.000
_cell.angle_alpha   90.00
_cell.angle_beta   90.00
_cell.angle_gamma   90.00
#
_symmetry.space_group_name_H-M   'P 1'
#
loop_
_entity.id
_entity.type
_entity.pdbx_description
1 polymer ?
#
loop_
_entity_poly.entity_id
_entity_poly.type
_entity_poly.pdbx_seq_one_letter_code
_entity_poly.pdbx_strand_id
1 'polypeptide(L)'
;MDHPSRLLLNLLEDSWKIQANHVQKLAGGNINETYDVDERYILQWLNPIFGATVNDDIAALVPILQAGGVPVPHLVRTDKGGLWVSGERIGAKPGVWRLMNKMPGKSKMNVENTNQIQNLAMMIAKFHNAFHHSHYTFKHERGFAHDFMKHWRMFEEAYETKRMHAVWEEVRRLRERIVHLLHFISPERTLTAETRRIIHGDPKCANFLLDGDTVTGVIDLDTMTWGYVACDIGDAVRSWCNAHSENDPPEFRREDAREVIGVYRETIKDLTPEEHIKISEAAPCIALELGVRFARDALCEDYFGFDPQIGHARHSLMRAQNQVELAAQMISGREV
;
A
#
# COMPACT_ATOMS: atom_id res chain seq x y z
N MET A 1 21.55 26.60 -0.48
CA MET A 1 20.90 25.40 0.10
C MET A 1 20.11 25.87 1.30
N ASP A 2 18.87 25.44 1.39
CA ASP A 2 18.03 25.71 2.53
C ASP A 2 18.47 24.89 3.76
N HIS A 3 18.03 25.32 4.93
CA HIS A 3 18.46 24.72 6.21
C HIS A 3 18.10 23.20 6.31
N PRO A 4 16.94 22.70 5.82
CA PRO A 4 16.61 21.28 5.82
C PRO A 4 17.57 20.43 4.98
N SER A 5 17.96 20.88 3.80
CA SER A 5 18.87 20.13 2.92
C SER A 5 20.25 19.93 3.55
N ARG A 6 20.76 20.91 4.29
CA ARG A 6 22.04 20.80 4.98
C ARG A 6 22.03 19.79 6.11
N LEU A 7 20.92 19.71 6.85
CA LEU A 7 20.74 18.72 7.92
C LEU A 7 20.79 17.29 7.35
N LEU A 8 20.11 17.04 6.23
CA LEU A 8 20.08 15.72 5.60
C LEU A 8 21.44 15.33 4.99
N LEU A 9 22.19 16.27 4.45
CA LEU A 9 23.56 16.02 3.97
C LEU A 9 24.49 15.63 5.13
N ASN A 10 24.41 16.34 6.26
CA ASN A 10 25.18 15.97 7.47
C ASN A 10 24.75 14.58 7.99
N LEU A 11 23.47 14.27 8.00
CA LEU A 11 22.96 12.95 8.38
C LEU A 11 23.59 11.83 7.54
N LEU A 12 23.66 12.01 6.22
CA LEU A 12 24.27 11.04 5.29
C LEU A 12 25.75 10.85 5.56
N GLU A 13 26.49 11.95 5.74
CA GLU A 13 27.93 11.90 6.03
C GLU A 13 28.22 11.28 7.39
N ASP A 14 27.50 11.69 8.44
CA ASP A 14 27.74 11.22 9.82
C ASP A 14 27.38 9.75 9.99
N SER A 15 26.30 9.29 9.35
CA SER A 15 25.73 7.95 9.61
C SER A 15 26.12 6.89 8.59
N TRP A 16 26.29 7.28 7.32
CA TRP A 16 26.61 6.34 6.23
C TRP A 16 27.95 6.62 5.55
N LYS A 17 28.65 7.69 5.96
CA LYS A 17 29.89 8.16 5.32
C LYS A 17 29.72 8.47 3.82
N ILE A 18 28.52 8.92 3.46
CA ILE A 18 28.18 9.31 2.09
C ILE A 18 28.25 10.83 1.97
N GLN A 19 29.17 11.31 1.12
CA GLN A 19 29.23 12.70 0.72
C GLN A 19 28.29 12.90 -0.47
N ALA A 20 27.08 13.37 -0.19
CA ALA A 20 26.09 13.66 -1.20
C ALA A 20 26.16 15.13 -1.63
N ASN A 21 25.89 15.38 -2.92
CA ASN A 21 25.87 16.74 -3.49
C ASN A 21 24.44 17.30 -3.50
N HIS A 22 23.45 16.42 -3.65
CA HIS A 22 22.05 16.80 -3.82
C HIS A 22 21.13 15.89 -3.05
N VAL A 23 20.17 16.49 -2.34
CA VAL A 23 19.07 15.81 -1.66
C VAL A 23 17.77 16.51 -2.03
N GLN A 24 16.85 15.79 -2.67
CA GLN A 24 15.59 16.34 -3.13
C GLN A 24 14.41 15.55 -2.54
N LYS A 25 13.47 16.26 -1.92
CA LYS A 25 12.21 15.62 -1.46
C LYS A 25 11.41 15.14 -2.66
N LEU A 26 11.01 13.86 -2.63
CA LEU A 26 10.12 13.30 -3.64
C LEU A 26 8.66 13.60 -3.27
N ALA A 27 7.86 13.90 -4.29
CA ALA A 27 6.42 14.01 -4.15
C ALA A 27 5.81 12.60 -3.96
N GLY A 28 4.75 12.50 -3.17
CA GLY A 28 4.10 11.23 -2.86
C GLY A 28 4.56 10.64 -1.52
N GLY A 29 3.83 9.66 -1.01
CA GLY A 29 4.03 9.09 0.32
C GLY A 29 3.20 9.85 1.37
N ASN A 30 2.05 9.27 1.74
CA ASN A 30 1.13 9.91 2.70
C ASN A 30 1.59 9.77 4.16
N ILE A 31 2.56 8.92 4.42
CA ILE A 31 2.96 8.53 5.78
C ILE A 31 4.45 8.78 6.02
N ASN A 32 5.32 8.32 5.13
CA ASN A 32 6.78 8.48 5.20
C ASN A 32 7.26 9.68 4.39
N GLU A 33 8.37 10.29 4.79
CA GLU A 33 9.03 11.32 3.96
C GLU A 33 10.19 10.69 3.20
N THR A 34 10.21 10.89 1.88
CA THR A 34 11.16 10.24 0.98
C THR A 34 11.97 11.28 0.22
N TYR A 35 13.27 11.05 0.14
CA TYR A 35 14.21 11.95 -0.51
C TYR A 35 15.10 11.16 -1.48
N ASP A 36 15.28 11.69 -2.68
CA ASP A 36 16.30 11.26 -3.63
C ASP A 36 17.66 11.83 -3.21
N VAL A 37 18.70 11.00 -3.28
CA VAL A 37 20.08 11.37 -2.95
C VAL A 37 20.96 11.04 -4.14
N ASP A 38 21.38 12.07 -4.86
CA ASP A 38 22.30 12.01 -6.02
C ASP A 38 21.88 10.99 -7.10
N GLU A 39 20.56 10.73 -7.25
CA GLU A 39 20.00 9.71 -8.15
C GLU A 39 20.51 8.27 -7.89
N ARG A 40 21.13 8.04 -6.74
CA ARG A 40 21.77 6.76 -6.36
C ARG A 40 21.09 6.09 -5.18
N TYR A 41 20.58 6.89 -4.25
CA TYR A 41 19.98 6.40 -3.02
C TYR A 41 18.62 7.04 -2.75
N ILE A 42 17.85 6.38 -1.92
CA ILE A 42 16.62 6.89 -1.31
C ILE A 42 16.84 7.00 0.20
N LEU A 43 16.85 8.22 0.71
CA LEU A 43 16.81 8.50 2.14
C LEU A 43 15.35 8.64 2.57
N GLN A 44 14.92 7.90 3.59
CA GLN A 44 13.55 7.92 4.04
C GLN A 44 13.45 8.10 5.56
N TRP A 45 12.63 9.07 5.96
CA TRP A 45 12.14 9.15 7.32
C TRP A 45 10.91 8.26 7.45
N LEU A 46 10.99 7.32 8.38
CA LEU A 46 9.93 6.38 8.69
C LEU A 46 9.04 6.97 9.80
N ASN A 47 7.73 7.05 9.53
CA ASN A 47 6.75 7.49 10.49
C ASN A 47 6.76 6.57 11.73
N PRO A 48 6.68 7.09 12.96
CA PRO A 48 6.68 6.30 14.20
C PRO A 48 5.56 5.25 14.32
N ILE A 49 4.50 5.32 13.48
CA ILE A 49 3.49 4.26 13.41
C ILE A 49 4.09 2.92 12.96
N PHE A 50 5.23 2.96 12.23
CA PHE A 50 6.03 1.80 11.92
C PHE A 50 7.13 1.67 12.98
N GLY A 51 7.22 0.55 13.65
CA GLY A 51 8.34 0.27 14.56
C GLY A 51 9.65 0.18 13.80
N ALA A 52 10.76 0.59 14.42
CA ALA A 52 12.08 0.52 13.79
C ALA A 52 12.45 -0.91 13.33
N THR A 53 11.92 -1.93 13.99
CA THR A 53 12.14 -3.37 13.70
C THR A 53 11.61 -3.82 12.34
N VAL A 54 10.75 -3.03 11.67
CA VAL A 54 10.35 -3.30 10.27
C VAL A 54 11.56 -3.36 9.33
N ASN A 55 12.61 -2.61 9.64
CA ASN A 55 13.85 -2.63 8.86
C ASN A 55 14.61 -3.96 9.01
N ASP A 56 14.50 -4.63 10.15
CA ASP A 56 15.08 -5.97 10.35
C ASP A 56 14.35 -7.01 9.50
N ASP A 57 13.00 -6.88 9.41
CA ASP A 57 12.18 -7.77 8.59
C ASP A 57 12.49 -7.57 7.10
N ILE A 58 12.57 -6.31 6.64
CA ILE A 58 12.96 -6.00 5.25
C ILE A 58 14.35 -6.56 4.94
N ALA A 59 15.35 -6.33 5.80
CA ALA A 59 16.70 -6.82 5.58
C ALA A 59 16.79 -8.36 5.51
N ALA A 60 15.94 -9.07 6.24
CA ALA A 60 15.86 -10.53 6.22
C ALA A 60 15.14 -11.07 4.97
N LEU A 61 14.07 -10.38 4.51
CA LEU A 61 13.20 -10.87 3.45
C LEU A 61 13.64 -10.45 2.03
N VAL A 62 14.33 -9.31 1.89
CA VAL A 62 14.84 -8.81 0.61
C VAL A 62 15.71 -9.83 -0.13
N PRO A 63 16.69 -10.53 0.49
CA PRO A 63 17.46 -11.56 -0.21
C PRO A 63 16.61 -12.70 -0.77
N ILE A 64 15.52 -13.06 -0.10
CA ILE A 64 14.59 -14.11 -0.54
C ILE A 64 13.83 -13.63 -1.78
N LEU A 65 13.33 -12.40 -1.75
CA LEU A 65 12.65 -11.77 -2.91
C LEU A 65 13.57 -11.69 -4.12
N GLN A 66 14.80 -11.22 -3.93
CA GLN A 66 15.79 -11.10 -5.02
C GLN A 66 16.15 -12.46 -5.61
N ALA A 67 16.32 -13.50 -4.78
CA ALA A 67 16.53 -14.87 -5.25
C ALA A 67 15.31 -15.42 -6.01
N GLY A 68 14.10 -14.97 -5.67
CA GLY A 68 12.86 -15.26 -6.38
C GLY A 68 12.65 -14.45 -7.67
N GLY A 69 13.61 -13.59 -8.06
CA GLY A 69 13.53 -12.74 -9.25
C GLY A 69 12.61 -11.54 -9.09
N VAL A 70 12.37 -11.09 -7.86
CA VAL A 70 11.62 -9.86 -7.55
C VAL A 70 12.62 -8.74 -7.31
N PRO A 71 12.64 -7.69 -8.15
CA PRO A 71 13.51 -6.54 -7.97
C PRO A 71 12.99 -5.66 -6.83
N VAL A 72 13.75 -5.61 -5.74
CA VAL A 72 13.40 -4.83 -4.53
C VAL A 72 14.61 -4.02 -4.05
N PRO A 73 14.41 -2.84 -3.46
CA PRO A 73 15.50 -2.09 -2.87
C PRO A 73 16.03 -2.81 -1.62
N HIS A 74 17.32 -2.67 -1.38
CA HIS A 74 17.96 -3.14 -0.14
C HIS A 74 18.35 -1.96 0.76
N LEU A 75 18.35 -2.19 2.06
CA LEU A 75 18.81 -1.24 3.05
C LEU A 75 20.34 -1.11 3.01
N VAL A 76 20.83 0.12 2.96
CA VAL A 76 22.26 0.45 3.08
C VAL A 76 22.61 0.54 4.56
N ARG A 77 23.55 -0.27 4.99
CA ARG A 77 23.99 -0.26 6.40
C ARG A 77 24.74 1.04 6.73
N THR A 78 24.54 1.52 7.94
CA THR A 78 25.33 2.62 8.50
C THR A 78 26.80 2.20 8.63
N ASP A 79 27.69 3.16 8.87
CA ASP A 79 29.13 2.92 9.19
C ASP A 79 29.33 2.00 10.41
N LYS A 80 28.35 1.96 11.32
CA LYS A 80 28.33 1.08 12.51
C LYS A 80 27.56 -0.23 12.30
N GLY A 81 27.19 -0.54 11.05
CA GLY A 81 26.49 -1.77 10.68
C GLY A 81 24.98 -1.79 10.95
N GLY A 82 24.39 -0.69 11.46
CA GLY A 82 22.95 -0.57 11.69
C GLY A 82 22.16 -0.47 10.38
N LEU A 83 20.86 -0.70 10.46
CA LEU A 83 19.95 -0.58 9.30
C LEU A 83 19.24 0.76 9.25
N TRP A 84 19.30 1.53 10.33
CA TRP A 84 18.64 2.81 10.50
C TRP A 84 19.35 3.65 11.57
N VAL A 85 19.02 4.93 11.66
CA VAL A 85 19.45 5.84 12.71
C VAL A 85 18.26 6.57 13.33
N SER A 86 18.34 6.88 14.63
CA SER A 86 17.32 7.69 15.32
C SER A 86 17.48 9.15 14.93
N GLY A 87 16.39 9.81 14.53
CA GLY A 87 16.36 11.23 14.24
C GLY A 87 16.71 12.10 15.46
N GLU A 88 16.31 11.68 16.65
CA GLU A 88 16.61 12.40 17.92
C GLU A 88 18.10 12.48 18.20
N ARG A 89 18.87 11.42 17.88
CA ARG A 89 20.33 11.39 18.09
C ARG A 89 21.11 12.37 17.24
N ILE A 90 20.52 12.86 16.18
CA ILE A 90 21.15 13.75 15.20
C ILE A 90 20.49 15.14 15.18
N GLY A 91 19.59 15.42 16.15
CA GLY A 91 18.87 16.71 16.22
C GLY A 91 17.86 16.91 15.08
N ALA A 92 17.48 15.81 14.41
CA ALA A 92 16.45 15.83 13.38
C ALA A 92 15.06 15.47 13.97
N LYS A 93 14.06 15.44 13.10
CA LYS A 93 12.69 15.02 13.42
C LYS A 93 12.68 13.66 14.15
N PRO A 94 11.95 13.49 15.26
CA PRO A 94 11.78 12.22 15.94
C PRO A 94 11.32 11.12 14.99
N GLY A 95 11.77 9.90 15.20
CA GLY A 95 11.54 8.76 14.33
C GLY A 95 12.85 8.16 13.85
N VAL A 96 12.77 7.27 12.87
CA VAL A 96 13.95 6.61 12.31
C VAL A 96 14.19 7.00 10.85
N TRP A 97 15.46 7.09 10.50
CA TRP A 97 15.92 7.34 9.15
C TRP A 97 16.63 6.12 8.59
N ARG A 98 16.28 5.74 7.38
CA ARG A 98 16.92 4.64 6.65
C ARG A 98 17.37 5.08 5.29
N LEU A 99 18.37 4.40 4.76
CA LEU A 99 18.90 4.60 3.43
C LEU A 99 18.76 3.33 2.62
N MET A 100 18.29 3.46 1.40
CA MET A 100 18.13 2.34 0.45
C MET A 100 18.82 2.70 -0.86
N ASN A 101 19.23 1.70 -1.65
CA ASN A 101 19.59 1.97 -3.04
C ASN A 101 18.35 2.45 -3.82
N LYS A 102 18.56 3.39 -4.74
CA LYS A 102 17.51 3.78 -5.69
C LYS A 102 17.34 2.70 -6.74
N MET A 103 16.11 2.30 -6.97
CA MET A 103 15.76 1.38 -8.04
C MET A 103 15.52 2.15 -9.34
N PRO A 104 15.80 1.56 -10.51
CA PRO A 104 15.46 2.15 -11.80
C PRO A 104 13.95 2.19 -12.02
N GLY A 105 13.51 2.99 -13.00
CA GLY A 105 12.11 3.13 -13.34
C GLY A 105 11.40 4.26 -12.61
N LYS A 106 10.10 4.37 -12.85
CA LYS A 106 9.25 5.43 -12.29
C LYS A 106 8.00 4.84 -11.64
N SER A 107 7.61 5.39 -10.52
CA SER A 107 6.30 5.14 -9.91
C SER A 107 5.21 5.79 -10.78
N LYS A 108 4.11 5.08 -11.02
CA LYS A 108 2.93 5.57 -11.73
C LYS A 108 1.69 5.43 -10.87
N MET A 109 0.77 6.37 -11.02
CA MET A 109 -0.50 6.31 -10.29
C MET A 109 -1.50 5.36 -10.95
N ASN A 110 -1.43 5.23 -12.28
CA ASN A 110 -2.35 4.42 -13.08
C ASN A 110 -1.57 3.54 -14.05
N VAL A 111 -2.15 2.41 -14.41
CA VAL A 111 -1.64 1.51 -15.46
C VAL A 111 -2.13 2.02 -16.82
N GLU A 112 -1.24 2.01 -17.81
CA GLU A 112 -1.47 2.64 -19.12
C GLU A 112 -1.92 1.65 -20.21
N ASN A 113 -1.55 0.36 -20.08
CA ASN A 113 -1.82 -0.66 -21.11
C ASN A 113 -1.82 -2.09 -20.54
N THR A 114 -2.28 -3.04 -21.34
CA THR A 114 -2.39 -4.46 -20.98
C THR A 114 -1.04 -5.12 -20.69
N ASN A 115 0.05 -4.73 -21.37
CA ASN A 115 1.37 -5.31 -21.10
C ASN A 115 1.83 -4.97 -19.68
N GLN A 116 1.57 -3.73 -19.22
CA GLN A 116 1.85 -3.35 -17.83
C GLN A 116 1.00 -4.17 -16.85
N ILE A 117 -0.29 -4.39 -17.14
CA ILE A 117 -1.18 -5.26 -16.34
C ILE A 117 -0.58 -6.65 -16.18
N GLN A 118 -0.17 -7.28 -17.28
CA GLN A 118 0.41 -8.63 -17.28
C GLN A 118 1.70 -8.69 -16.47
N ASN A 119 2.60 -7.73 -16.68
CA ASN A 119 3.89 -7.69 -15.99
C ASN A 119 3.75 -7.41 -14.49
N LEU A 120 2.80 -6.57 -14.08
CA LEU A 120 2.46 -6.33 -12.68
C LEU A 120 1.87 -7.59 -12.03
N ALA A 121 0.92 -8.25 -12.69
CA ALA A 121 0.29 -9.48 -12.19
C ALA A 121 1.32 -10.63 -12.05
N MET A 122 2.21 -10.77 -13.03
CA MET A 122 3.32 -11.71 -12.94
C MET A 122 4.27 -11.38 -11.79
N MET A 123 4.56 -10.10 -11.56
CA MET A 123 5.48 -9.66 -10.53
C MET A 123 4.94 -9.93 -9.12
N ILE A 124 3.66 -9.63 -8.85
CA ILE A 124 3.06 -9.92 -7.54
C ILE A 124 2.93 -11.45 -7.30
N ALA A 125 2.70 -12.24 -8.34
CA ALA A 125 2.74 -13.69 -8.24
C ALA A 125 4.15 -14.22 -7.90
N LYS A 126 5.21 -13.66 -8.52
CA LYS A 126 6.61 -13.98 -8.16
C LYS A 126 6.92 -13.59 -6.73
N PHE A 127 6.40 -12.43 -6.26
CA PHE A 127 6.55 -12.01 -4.87
C PHE A 127 5.99 -13.06 -3.90
N HIS A 128 4.76 -13.52 -4.12
CA HIS A 128 4.14 -14.56 -3.28
C HIS A 128 4.86 -15.91 -3.41
N ASN A 129 5.32 -16.26 -4.61
CA ASN A 129 6.08 -17.50 -4.85
C ASN A 129 7.42 -17.53 -4.10
N ALA A 130 8.08 -16.38 -3.94
CA ALA A 130 9.34 -16.28 -3.22
C ALA A 130 9.20 -16.73 -1.75
N PHE A 131 8.01 -16.61 -1.19
CA PHE A 131 7.71 -16.96 0.20
C PHE A 131 6.90 -18.26 0.37
N HIS A 132 6.72 -19.04 -0.69
CA HIS A 132 5.82 -20.21 -0.68
C HIS A 132 6.10 -21.21 0.46
N HIS A 133 7.36 -21.39 0.84
CA HIS A 133 7.76 -22.28 1.95
C HIS A 133 8.40 -21.51 3.11
N SER A 134 8.12 -20.22 3.23
CA SER A 134 8.67 -19.42 4.31
C SER A 134 8.05 -19.77 5.65
N HIS A 135 8.87 -19.79 6.70
CA HIS A 135 8.46 -19.87 8.09
C HIS A 135 8.95 -18.66 8.88
N TYR A 136 9.08 -17.53 8.21
CA TYR A 136 9.60 -16.30 8.79
C TYR A 136 8.71 -15.80 9.93
N THR A 137 9.33 -15.42 11.05
CA THR A 137 8.62 -14.75 12.16
C THR A 137 8.95 -13.28 12.12
N PHE A 138 7.95 -12.43 11.87
CA PHE A 138 8.13 -10.99 11.85
C PHE A 138 8.51 -10.46 13.23
N LYS A 139 9.49 -9.56 13.25
CA LYS A 139 9.89 -8.81 14.46
C LYS A 139 8.99 -7.61 14.68
N HIS A 140 8.46 -7.03 13.58
CA HIS A 140 7.48 -5.98 13.61
C HIS A 140 6.09 -6.59 13.51
N GLU A 141 5.43 -6.77 14.65
CA GLU A 141 4.04 -7.23 14.69
C GLU A 141 3.12 -6.09 14.28
N ARG A 142 2.78 -6.05 13.00
CA ARG A 142 1.73 -5.20 12.48
C ARG A 142 0.43 -6.00 12.46
N GLY A 143 -0.64 -5.42 13.03
CA GLY A 143 -1.97 -6.00 12.87
C GLY A 143 -2.33 -6.08 11.37
N PHE A 144 -3.07 -7.13 10.99
CA PHE A 144 -3.52 -7.34 9.62
C PHE A 144 -4.31 -6.11 9.12
N ALA A 145 -3.86 -5.51 8.01
CA ALA A 145 -4.41 -4.24 7.53
C ALA A 145 -5.85 -4.39 7.01
N HIS A 146 -6.18 -5.55 6.43
CA HIS A 146 -7.47 -5.82 5.79
C HIS A 146 -8.47 -6.54 6.71
N ASP A 147 -8.55 -6.13 7.96
CA ASP A 147 -9.59 -6.58 8.91
C ASP A 147 -10.84 -5.69 8.76
N PHE A 148 -11.72 -6.08 7.81
CA PHE A 148 -12.95 -5.35 7.54
C PHE A 148 -13.79 -5.12 8.81
N MET A 149 -13.96 -6.15 9.66
CA MET A 149 -14.80 -6.05 10.84
C MET A 149 -14.23 -5.10 11.90
N LYS A 150 -12.92 -5.02 12.01
CA LYS A 150 -12.25 -4.03 12.86
C LYS A 150 -12.51 -2.61 12.33
N HIS A 151 -12.30 -2.38 11.04
CA HIS A 151 -12.51 -1.06 10.42
C HIS A 151 -13.99 -0.65 10.44
N TRP A 152 -14.90 -1.60 10.24
CA TRP A 152 -16.33 -1.35 10.34
C TRP A 152 -16.73 -0.93 11.76
N ARG A 153 -16.26 -1.62 12.81
CA ARG A 153 -16.54 -1.23 14.20
C ARG A 153 -16.00 0.16 14.53
N MET A 154 -14.77 0.47 14.09
CA MET A 154 -14.20 1.82 14.29
C MET A 154 -15.00 2.90 13.56
N PHE A 155 -15.51 2.60 12.39
CA PHE A 155 -16.37 3.52 11.64
C PHE A 155 -17.72 3.72 12.33
N GLU A 156 -18.39 2.65 12.77
CA GLU A 156 -19.66 2.74 13.51
C GLU A 156 -19.51 3.54 14.80
N GLU A 157 -18.42 3.36 15.53
CA GLU A 157 -18.13 4.17 16.73
C GLU A 157 -17.97 5.65 16.38
N ALA A 158 -17.22 5.98 15.34
CA ALA A 158 -17.08 7.36 14.87
C ALA A 158 -18.42 7.93 14.38
N TYR A 159 -19.21 7.15 13.63
CA TYR A 159 -20.52 7.53 13.16
C TYR A 159 -21.48 7.90 14.29
N GLU A 160 -21.49 7.11 15.38
CA GLU A 160 -22.36 7.37 16.55
C GLU A 160 -21.86 8.56 17.40
N THR A 161 -20.55 8.73 17.56
CA THR A 161 -19.98 9.74 18.44
C THR A 161 -19.80 11.11 17.78
N LYS A 162 -19.71 11.18 16.46
CA LYS A 162 -19.44 12.41 15.70
C LYS A 162 -20.67 13.01 14.98
N ARG A 163 -21.87 12.80 15.50
CA ARG A 163 -23.13 13.24 14.88
C ARG A 163 -23.23 14.74 14.56
N MET A 164 -22.46 15.57 15.26
CA MET A 164 -22.41 17.02 15.03
C MET A 164 -21.35 17.45 14.02
N HIS A 165 -20.61 16.48 13.44
CA HIS A 165 -19.55 16.79 12.46
C HIS A 165 -20.14 17.33 11.16
N ALA A 166 -19.46 18.30 10.52
CA ALA A 166 -19.97 19.02 9.34
C ALA A 166 -20.31 18.10 8.16
N VAL A 167 -19.60 16.98 7.96
CA VAL A 167 -19.85 16.02 6.87
C VAL A 167 -20.67 14.81 7.32
N TRP A 168 -21.22 14.79 8.54
CA TRP A 168 -21.91 13.61 9.07
C TRP A 168 -23.08 13.16 8.21
N GLU A 169 -23.87 14.09 7.68
CA GLU A 169 -25.06 13.76 6.88
C GLU A 169 -24.68 13.10 5.54
N GLU A 170 -23.57 13.50 4.91
CA GLU A 170 -23.06 12.84 3.73
C GLU A 170 -22.51 11.44 4.05
N VAL A 171 -21.82 11.32 5.19
CA VAL A 171 -21.32 10.01 5.70
C VAL A 171 -22.51 9.09 6.01
N ARG A 172 -23.63 9.59 6.54
CA ARG A 172 -24.84 8.81 6.79
C ARG A 172 -25.37 8.19 5.50
N ARG A 173 -25.49 8.97 4.42
CA ARG A 173 -25.93 8.46 3.12
C ARG A 173 -24.94 7.44 2.55
N LEU A 174 -23.67 7.71 2.72
CA LEU A 174 -22.62 6.77 2.28
C LEU A 174 -22.69 5.45 3.05
N ARG A 175 -22.92 5.50 4.37
CA ARG A 175 -23.14 4.31 5.21
C ARG A 175 -24.30 3.46 4.72
N GLU A 176 -25.44 4.09 4.38
CA GLU A 176 -26.60 3.37 3.82
C GLU A 176 -26.24 2.62 2.53
N ARG A 177 -25.44 3.26 1.66
CA ARG A 177 -24.94 2.64 0.43
C ARG A 177 -23.97 1.50 0.72
N ILE A 178 -23.05 1.64 1.67
CA ILE A 178 -22.15 0.57 2.12
C ILE A 178 -22.96 -0.64 2.62
N VAL A 179 -23.93 -0.41 3.51
CA VAL A 179 -24.82 -1.48 4.02
C VAL A 179 -25.56 -2.18 2.89
N HIS A 180 -26.04 -1.43 1.90
CA HIS A 180 -26.69 -2.03 0.72
C HIS A 180 -25.71 -2.95 -0.05
N LEU A 181 -24.46 -2.52 -0.29
CA LEU A 181 -23.47 -3.33 -1.02
C LEU A 181 -23.09 -4.61 -0.25
N LEU A 182 -23.10 -4.57 1.07
CA LEU A 182 -22.82 -5.76 1.92
C LEU A 182 -23.87 -6.88 1.78
N HIS A 183 -25.01 -6.65 1.11
CA HIS A 183 -25.94 -7.73 0.75
C HIS A 183 -25.41 -8.58 -0.42
N PHE A 184 -24.48 -8.07 -1.21
CA PHE A 184 -23.94 -8.74 -2.40
C PHE A 184 -22.54 -9.31 -2.20
N ILE A 185 -21.80 -8.87 -1.18
CA ILE A 185 -20.45 -9.30 -0.87
C ILE A 185 -20.26 -9.53 0.63
N SER A 186 -19.32 -10.38 0.98
CA SER A 186 -18.99 -10.69 2.38
C SER A 186 -17.50 -10.49 2.63
N PRO A 187 -17.04 -9.24 2.91
CA PRO A 187 -15.62 -8.97 3.07
C PRO A 187 -14.94 -9.82 4.13
N GLU A 188 -15.62 -10.07 5.26
CA GLU A 188 -15.11 -10.92 6.33
C GLU A 188 -14.75 -12.34 5.84
N ARG A 189 -15.59 -12.93 5.00
CA ARG A 189 -15.36 -14.27 4.45
C ARG A 189 -14.37 -14.27 3.29
N THR A 190 -14.45 -13.27 2.43
CA THR A 190 -13.66 -13.19 1.19
C THR A 190 -12.20 -12.83 1.48
N LEU A 191 -11.95 -11.91 2.44
CA LEU A 191 -10.61 -11.42 2.78
C LEU A 191 -9.88 -12.31 3.81
N THR A 192 -10.39 -13.49 4.13
CA THR A 192 -9.74 -14.49 4.99
C THR A 192 -9.64 -15.83 4.24
N ALA A 193 -8.72 -16.69 4.62
CA ALA A 193 -8.56 -18.05 4.09
C ALA A 193 -7.92 -18.96 5.14
N GLU A 194 -7.93 -20.27 4.92
CA GLU A 194 -7.19 -21.19 5.78
C GLU A 194 -5.67 -21.04 5.59
N THR A 195 -5.24 -20.83 4.35
CA THR A 195 -3.82 -20.67 4.02
C THR A 195 -3.38 -19.22 4.15
N ARG A 196 -2.35 -18.99 4.96
CA ARG A 196 -1.67 -17.68 5.06
C ARG A 196 -0.35 -17.71 4.30
N ARG A 197 -0.02 -16.61 3.64
CA ARG A 197 1.25 -16.39 2.95
C ARG A 197 1.84 -15.04 3.36
N ILE A 198 3.12 -14.82 3.12
CA ILE A 198 3.67 -13.47 3.24
C ILE A 198 3.18 -12.68 2.04
N ILE A 199 2.47 -11.60 2.30
CA ILE A 199 1.89 -10.68 1.33
C ILE A 199 2.60 -9.32 1.38
N HIS A 200 2.47 -8.52 0.32
CA HIS A 200 2.96 -7.15 0.26
C HIS A 200 2.17 -6.23 1.19
N GLY A 201 0.83 -6.37 1.20
CA GLY A 201 -0.09 -5.64 2.07
C GLY A 201 -0.48 -4.23 1.59
N ASP A 202 0.09 -3.74 0.47
CA ASP A 202 -0.29 -2.49 -0.22
C ASP A 202 0.22 -2.51 -1.67
N PRO A 203 -0.20 -3.46 -2.53
CA PRO A 203 0.31 -3.60 -3.90
C PRO A 203 -0.35 -2.62 -4.90
N LYS A 204 -0.56 -1.37 -4.48
CA LYS A 204 -1.07 -0.34 -5.41
C LYS A 204 -0.06 -0.03 -6.52
N CYS A 205 -0.54 0.51 -7.65
CA CYS A 205 0.30 0.80 -8.83
C CYS A 205 1.53 1.64 -8.48
N ALA A 206 1.39 2.63 -7.60
CA ALA A 206 2.49 3.51 -7.18
C ALA A 206 3.65 2.78 -6.45
N ASN A 207 3.44 1.56 -5.96
CA ASN A 207 4.44 0.75 -5.28
C ASN A 207 5.21 -0.19 -6.24
N PHE A 208 4.97 -0.07 -7.56
CA PHE A 208 5.72 -0.74 -8.60
C PHE A 208 6.40 0.29 -9.50
N LEU A 209 7.71 0.17 -9.66
CA LEU A 209 8.47 1.01 -10.57
C LEU A 209 8.48 0.40 -11.96
N LEU A 210 8.18 1.21 -12.96
CA LEU A 210 8.10 0.79 -14.36
C LEU A 210 9.13 1.54 -15.22
N ASP A 211 9.79 0.80 -16.12
CA ASP A 211 10.54 1.33 -17.27
C ASP A 211 9.87 0.80 -18.54
N GLY A 212 9.15 1.67 -19.24
CA GLY A 212 8.18 1.24 -20.24
C GLY A 212 7.12 0.33 -19.64
N ASP A 213 7.07 -0.92 -20.10
CA ASP A 213 6.14 -1.94 -19.58
C ASP A 213 6.80 -2.88 -18.57
N THR A 214 8.12 -2.77 -18.36
CA THR A 214 8.87 -3.67 -17.48
C THR A 214 8.80 -3.20 -16.04
N VAL A 215 8.47 -4.11 -15.12
CA VAL A 215 8.56 -3.85 -13.68
C VAL A 215 10.02 -3.95 -13.24
N THR A 216 10.59 -2.83 -12.81
CA THR A 216 11.99 -2.69 -12.42
C THR A 216 12.19 -2.58 -10.92
N GLY A 217 11.12 -2.44 -10.15
CA GLY A 217 11.17 -2.38 -8.69
C GLY A 217 9.81 -2.61 -8.03
N VAL A 218 9.80 -3.34 -6.93
CA VAL A 218 8.69 -3.43 -5.98
C VAL A 218 9.15 -2.74 -4.71
N ILE A 219 8.44 -1.69 -4.29
CA ILE A 219 8.83 -0.79 -3.21
C ILE A 219 7.76 -0.72 -2.12
N ASP A 220 8.04 0.00 -1.04
CA ASP A 220 7.14 0.19 0.12
C ASP A 220 6.83 -1.13 0.86
N LEU A 221 7.91 -1.86 1.19
CA LEU A 221 7.85 -3.17 1.83
C LEU A 221 7.47 -3.12 3.33
N ASP A 222 7.16 -1.95 3.87
CA ASP A 222 6.82 -1.74 5.30
C ASP A 222 5.52 -2.44 5.71
N THR A 223 4.71 -2.82 4.74
CA THR A 223 3.41 -3.46 4.94
C THR A 223 3.45 -4.98 4.83
N MET A 224 4.62 -5.57 4.53
CA MET A 224 4.75 -7.02 4.48
C MET A 224 4.32 -7.68 5.78
N THR A 225 3.51 -8.72 5.67
CA THR A 225 2.98 -9.47 6.82
C THR A 225 2.48 -10.85 6.39
N TRP A 226 2.19 -11.71 7.37
CA TRP A 226 1.38 -12.90 7.13
C TRP A 226 -0.07 -12.52 6.88
N GLY A 227 -0.58 -12.82 5.70
CA GLY A 227 -1.94 -12.49 5.27
C GLY A 227 -2.48 -13.46 4.22
N TYR A 228 -3.40 -13.00 3.44
CA TYR A 228 -4.10 -13.79 2.42
C TYR A 228 -3.87 -13.19 1.04
N VAL A 229 -3.51 -14.00 0.06
CA VAL A 229 -3.24 -13.53 -1.30
C VAL A 229 -4.45 -12.83 -1.92
N ALA A 230 -5.65 -13.18 -1.51
CA ALA A 230 -6.88 -12.50 -1.94
C ALA A 230 -6.87 -11.01 -1.58
N CYS A 231 -6.26 -10.61 -0.45
CA CYS A 231 -6.14 -9.20 -0.06
C CYS A 231 -5.24 -8.43 -1.02
N ASP A 232 -4.04 -8.96 -1.31
CA ASP A 232 -3.12 -8.32 -2.25
C ASP A 232 -3.71 -8.25 -3.67
N ILE A 233 -4.32 -9.33 -4.15
CA ILE A 233 -4.91 -9.33 -5.50
C ILE A 233 -6.14 -8.45 -5.55
N GLY A 234 -6.94 -8.41 -4.50
CA GLY A 234 -8.06 -7.48 -4.38
C GLY A 234 -7.62 -6.02 -4.44
N ASP A 235 -6.54 -5.66 -3.73
CA ASP A 235 -5.99 -4.31 -3.73
C ASP A 235 -5.30 -3.96 -5.06
N ALA A 236 -4.58 -4.91 -5.66
CA ALA A 236 -4.00 -4.77 -6.98
C ALA A 236 -5.09 -4.47 -8.04
N VAL A 237 -6.14 -5.28 -8.11
CA VAL A 237 -7.27 -5.06 -9.04
C VAL A 237 -7.96 -3.72 -8.78
N ARG A 238 -8.22 -3.38 -7.51
CA ARG A 238 -8.78 -2.08 -7.12
C ARG A 238 -7.95 -0.91 -7.64
N SER A 239 -6.63 -1.00 -7.51
CA SER A 239 -5.70 0.07 -7.87
C SER A 239 -5.38 0.10 -9.37
N TRP A 240 -5.07 -1.05 -9.96
CA TRP A 240 -4.56 -1.12 -11.34
C TRP A 240 -5.66 -1.04 -12.39
N CYS A 241 -6.87 -1.49 -12.04
CA CYS A 241 -8.01 -1.54 -12.95
C CYS A 241 -9.00 -0.40 -12.77
N ASN A 242 -8.66 0.62 -11.99
CA ASN A 242 -9.34 1.91 -12.00
C ASN A 242 -8.64 2.86 -12.97
N ALA A 243 -9.36 3.39 -13.95
CA ALA A 243 -8.79 4.31 -14.94
C ALA A 243 -8.34 5.65 -14.34
N HIS A 244 -8.91 6.02 -13.19
CA HIS A 244 -8.72 7.31 -12.55
C HIS A 244 -8.09 7.19 -11.16
N SER A 245 -7.67 8.33 -10.62
CA SER A 245 -7.16 8.41 -9.25
C SER A 245 -8.28 8.29 -8.21
N GLU A 246 -7.92 8.15 -6.92
CA GLU A 246 -8.89 8.14 -5.81
C GLU A 246 -9.61 9.50 -5.63
N ASN A 247 -9.15 10.55 -6.29
CA ASN A 247 -9.72 11.90 -6.22
C ASN A 247 -10.74 12.18 -7.34
N ASP A 248 -10.81 11.33 -8.34
CA ASP A 248 -11.65 11.48 -9.53
C ASP A 248 -12.78 10.43 -9.54
N PRO A 249 -13.89 10.63 -10.24
CA PRO A 249 -14.92 9.61 -10.37
C PRO A 249 -14.32 8.30 -10.89
N PRO A 250 -14.57 7.15 -10.24
CA PRO A 250 -13.93 5.89 -10.63
C PRO A 250 -14.51 5.34 -11.93
N GLU A 251 -13.64 4.65 -12.67
CA GLU A 251 -14.01 3.89 -13.86
C GLU A 251 -13.34 2.51 -13.80
N PHE A 252 -14.12 1.48 -13.55
CA PHE A 252 -13.61 0.11 -13.43
C PHE A 252 -13.41 -0.57 -14.78
N ARG A 253 -12.18 -0.88 -15.11
CA ARG A 253 -11.76 -1.60 -16.32
C ARG A 253 -11.82 -3.11 -16.10
N ARG A 254 -12.95 -3.69 -16.44
CA ARG A 254 -13.27 -5.10 -16.15
C ARG A 254 -12.37 -6.09 -16.88
N GLU A 255 -12.02 -5.81 -18.12
CA GLU A 255 -11.13 -6.68 -18.91
C GLU A 255 -9.73 -6.72 -18.29
N ASP A 256 -9.22 -5.57 -17.82
CA ASP A 256 -7.94 -5.51 -17.13
C ASP A 256 -7.98 -6.34 -15.84
N ALA A 257 -9.10 -6.33 -15.10
CA ALA A 257 -9.25 -7.15 -13.90
C ALA A 257 -9.24 -8.65 -14.20
N ARG A 258 -9.87 -9.08 -15.30
CA ARG A 258 -9.81 -10.48 -15.76
C ARG A 258 -8.38 -10.87 -16.12
N GLU A 259 -7.65 -9.98 -16.79
CA GLU A 259 -6.25 -10.19 -17.15
C GLU A 259 -5.35 -10.32 -15.92
N VAL A 260 -5.46 -9.40 -14.94
CA VAL A 260 -4.73 -9.50 -13.66
C VAL A 260 -4.93 -10.86 -13.01
N ILE A 261 -6.19 -11.27 -12.86
CA ILE A 261 -6.55 -12.53 -12.17
C ILE A 261 -6.06 -13.74 -12.98
N GLY A 262 -6.19 -13.70 -14.31
CA GLY A 262 -5.74 -14.76 -15.22
C GLY A 262 -4.23 -14.99 -15.12
N VAL A 263 -3.43 -13.95 -15.38
CA VAL A 263 -1.97 -14.02 -15.35
C VAL A 263 -1.46 -14.38 -13.94
N TYR A 264 -2.08 -13.83 -12.89
CA TYR A 264 -1.73 -14.19 -11.53
C TYR A 264 -1.91 -15.68 -11.27
N ARG A 265 -3.07 -16.25 -11.63
CA ARG A 265 -3.38 -17.67 -11.46
C ARG A 265 -2.47 -18.61 -12.25
N GLU A 266 -2.05 -18.21 -13.42
CA GLU A 266 -1.10 -18.98 -14.24
C GLU A 266 0.32 -18.97 -13.66
N THR A 267 0.68 -17.90 -12.93
CA THR A 267 2.05 -17.68 -12.43
C THR A 267 2.25 -18.16 -11.00
N ILE A 268 1.24 -18.02 -10.12
CA ILE A 268 1.31 -18.40 -8.73
C ILE A 268 1.36 -19.91 -8.55
N LYS A 269 2.12 -20.40 -7.56
CA LYS A 269 2.22 -21.82 -7.24
C LYS A 269 1.23 -22.21 -6.14
N ASP A 270 0.67 -23.41 -6.30
CA ASP A 270 -0.07 -24.14 -5.26
C ASP A 270 -1.21 -23.31 -4.61
N LEU A 271 -2.05 -22.67 -5.46
CA LEU A 271 -3.30 -22.09 -5.00
C LEU A 271 -4.27 -23.19 -4.57
N THR A 272 -4.84 -23.04 -3.39
CA THR A 272 -5.95 -23.88 -2.95
C THR A 272 -7.23 -23.54 -3.72
N PRO A 273 -8.21 -24.46 -3.80
CA PRO A 273 -9.51 -24.16 -4.40
C PRO A 273 -10.21 -22.95 -3.74
N GLU A 274 -10.04 -22.78 -2.44
CA GLU A 274 -10.57 -21.64 -1.69
C GLU A 274 -9.93 -20.33 -2.15
N GLU A 275 -8.59 -20.27 -2.26
CA GLU A 275 -7.86 -19.09 -2.74
C GLU A 275 -8.28 -18.71 -4.16
N HIS A 276 -8.50 -19.70 -5.04
CA HIS A 276 -8.99 -19.47 -6.40
C HIS A 276 -10.31 -18.71 -6.44
N ILE A 277 -11.26 -19.06 -5.57
CA ILE A 277 -12.56 -18.39 -5.48
C ILE A 277 -12.37 -16.98 -4.92
N LYS A 278 -11.70 -16.86 -3.78
CA LYS A 278 -11.56 -15.61 -3.05
C LYS A 278 -10.82 -14.52 -3.81
N ILE A 279 -9.79 -14.87 -4.61
CA ILE A 279 -9.09 -13.92 -5.49
C ILE A 279 -10.06 -13.24 -6.46
N SER A 280 -11.05 -13.96 -7.00
CA SER A 280 -12.03 -13.38 -7.93
C SER A 280 -13.01 -12.43 -7.24
N GLU A 281 -13.21 -12.57 -5.95
CA GLU A 281 -14.22 -11.85 -5.17
C GLU A 281 -13.63 -10.70 -4.35
N ALA A 282 -12.30 -10.62 -4.22
CA ALA A 282 -11.65 -9.77 -3.25
C ALA A 282 -11.72 -8.27 -3.58
N ALA A 283 -11.62 -7.88 -4.86
CA ALA A 283 -11.50 -6.48 -5.24
C ALA A 283 -12.62 -5.58 -4.73
N PRO A 284 -13.92 -5.90 -4.89
CA PRO A 284 -14.97 -5.06 -4.31
C PRO A 284 -14.96 -5.05 -2.78
N CYS A 285 -14.48 -6.13 -2.14
CA CYS A 285 -14.35 -6.17 -0.69
C CYS A 285 -13.27 -5.21 -0.18
N ILE A 286 -12.10 -5.17 -0.85
CA ILE A 286 -11.01 -4.23 -0.54
C ILE A 286 -11.44 -2.79 -0.82
N ALA A 287 -12.06 -2.52 -1.96
CA ALA A 287 -12.57 -1.18 -2.27
C ALA A 287 -13.57 -0.70 -1.20
N LEU A 288 -14.49 -1.56 -0.77
CA LEU A 288 -15.46 -1.22 0.25
C LEU A 288 -14.80 -1.00 1.63
N GLU A 289 -13.81 -1.84 1.99
CA GLU A 289 -13.02 -1.66 3.22
C GLU A 289 -12.31 -0.31 3.24
N LEU A 290 -11.63 0.04 2.15
CA LEU A 290 -10.94 1.33 2.05
C LEU A 290 -11.92 2.49 2.11
N GLY A 291 -13.10 2.35 1.47
CA GLY A 291 -14.20 3.31 1.59
C GLY A 291 -14.65 3.51 3.03
N VAL A 292 -14.78 2.45 3.80
CA VAL A 292 -15.10 2.49 5.25
C VAL A 292 -14.02 3.22 6.05
N ARG A 293 -12.74 2.96 5.76
CA ARG A 293 -11.62 3.63 6.42
C ARG A 293 -11.59 5.13 6.14
N PHE A 294 -11.79 5.53 4.90
CA PHE A 294 -11.90 6.93 4.52
C PHE A 294 -13.15 7.60 5.11
N ALA A 295 -14.29 6.91 5.19
CA ALA A 295 -15.51 7.44 5.80
C ALA A 295 -15.32 7.69 7.31
N ARG A 296 -14.63 6.79 8.01
CA ARG A 296 -14.24 7.00 9.41
C ARG A 296 -13.30 8.20 9.54
N ASP A 297 -12.30 8.31 8.67
CA ASP A 297 -11.32 9.39 8.71
C ASP A 297 -11.95 10.76 8.37
N ALA A 298 -12.99 10.80 7.53
CA ALA A 298 -13.77 12.01 7.27
C ALA A 298 -14.45 12.57 8.54
N LEU A 299 -14.71 11.73 9.54
CA LEU A 299 -15.29 12.11 10.82
C LEU A 299 -14.25 12.37 11.92
N CYS A 300 -13.08 11.74 11.84
CA CYS A 300 -12.06 11.77 12.89
C CYS A 300 -10.85 12.64 12.54
N GLU A 301 -10.55 12.82 11.29
CA GLU A 301 -9.45 13.66 10.75
C GLU A 301 -8.07 13.34 11.36
N ASP A 302 -7.74 12.04 11.52
CA ASP A 302 -6.59 11.63 12.32
C ASP A 302 -5.65 10.63 11.66
N TYR A 303 -5.93 10.15 10.42
CA TYR A 303 -5.16 9.05 9.84
C TYR A 303 -4.57 9.33 8.44
N PHE A 304 -5.41 9.66 7.45
CA PHE A 304 -4.93 9.80 6.08
C PHE A 304 -4.37 11.20 5.80
N GLY A 305 -3.33 11.26 4.97
CA GLY A 305 -2.89 12.53 4.39
C GLY A 305 -4.00 13.17 3.52
N PHE A 306 -4.01 14.48 3.43
CA PHE A 306 -5.04 15.24 2.70
C PHE A 306 -4.45 16.44 1.97
N ASP A 307 -5.19 16.94 0.97
CA ASP A 307 -4.88 18.19 0.29
C ASP A 307 -5.36 19.36 1.17
N PRO A 308 -4.45 20.25 1.63
CA PRO A 308 -4.83 21.41 2.44
C PRO A 308 -5.81 22.35 1.76
N GLN A 309 -5.90 22.38 0.42
CA GLN A 309 -6.85 23.21 -0.32
C GLN A 309 -8.28 22.65 -0.27
N ILE A 310 -8.41 21.33 -0.09
CA ILE A 310 -9.71 20.64 0.03
C ILE A 310 -10.14 20.57 1.50
N GLY A 311 -9.19 20.36 2.41
CA GLY A 311 -9.42 20.10 3.82
C GLY A 311 -9.61 18.61 4.12
N HIS A 312 -9.22 18.18 5.35
CA HIS A 312 -9.09 16.77 5.71
C HIS A 312 -10.41 15.99 5.58
N ALA A 313 -11.46 16.43 6.30
CA ALA A 313 -12.76 15.77 6.28
C ALA A 313 -13.34 15.64 4.86
N ARG A 314 -13.28 16.71 4.09
CA ARG A 314 -13.83 16.73 2.73
C ARG A 314 -13.05 15.83 1.77
N HIS A 315 -11.72 15.85 1.86
CA HIS A 315 -10.89 15.01 1.01
C HIS A 315 -11.07 13.52 1.32
N SER A 316 -11.12 13.15 2.60
CA SER A 316 -11.41 11.77 3.01
C SER A 316 -12.82 11.32 2.62
N LEU A 317 -13.82 12.19 2.70
CA LEU A 317 -15.18 11.88 2.23
C LEU A 317 -15.22 11.64 0.70
N MET A 318 -14.56 12.47 -0.09
CA MET A 318 -14.48 12.30 -1.55
C MET A 318 -13.88 10.94 -1.90
N ARG A 319 -12.77 10.56 -1.25
CA ARG A 319 -12.12 9.25 -1.45
C ARG A 319 -13.02 8.10 -0.97
N ALA A 320 -13.74 8.27 0.13
CA ALA A 320 -14.71 7.27 0.60
C ALA A 320 -15.81 7.03 -0.44
N GLN A 321 -16.37 8.09 -1.01
CA GLN A 321 -17.39 8.01 -2.05
C GLN A 321 -16.86 7.33 -3.31
N ASN A 322 -15.62 7.68 -3.72
CA ASN A 322 -14.94 7.06 -4.86
C ASN A 322 -14.82 5.53 -4.65
N GLN A 323 -14.31 5.09 -3.52
CA GLN A 323 -14.08 3.66 -3.28
C GLN A 323 -15.39 2.85 -3.15
N VAL A 324 -16.42 3.44 -2.56
CA VAL A 324 -17.76 2.81 -2.49
C VAL A 324 -18.39 2.71 -3.88
N GLU A 325 -18.24 3.73 -4.73
CA GLU A 325 -18.70 3.70 -6.11
C GLU A 325 -17.92 2.67 -6.94
N LEU A 326 -16.60 2.61 -6.79
CA LEU A 326 -15.75 1.61 -7.45
C LEU A 326 -16.19 0.18 -7.07
N ALA A 327 -16.46 -0.08 -5.79
CA ALA A 327 -17.00 -1.37 -5.33
C ALA A 327 -18.35 -1.69 -5.99
N ALA A 328 -19.24 -0.69 -6.12
CA ALA A 328 -20.54 -0.87 -6.78
C ALA A 328 -20.39 -1.24 -8.27
N GLN A 329 -19.46 -0.60 -8.99
CA GLN A 329 -19.17 -0.94 -10.39
C GLN A 329 -18.61 -2.36 -10.54
N MET A 330 -17.77 -2.80 -9.61
CA MET A 330 -17.22 -4.17 -9.58
C MET A 330 -18.32 -5.22 -9.34
N ILE A 331 -19.29 -4.90 -8.50
CA ILE A 331 -20.40 -5.80 -8.16
C ILE A 331 -21.42 -5.89 -9.30
N SER A 332 -21.82 -4.74 -9.90
CA SER A 332 -22.90 -4.66 -10.89
C SER A 332 -22.65 -5.44 -12.18
N GLY A 333 -21.44 -5.82 -12.48
CA GLY A 333 -21.11 -6.59 -13.68
C GLY A 333 -20.71 -8.04 -13.40
N ARG A 334 -20.98 -8.55 -12.21
CA ARG A 334 -20.92 -9.99 -11.98
C ARG A 334 -22.16 -10.58 -12.63
N GLU A 335 -21.97 -11.32 -13.73
CA GLU A 335 -23.02 -12.21 -14.22
C GLU A 335 -23.35 -13.21 -13.11
N VAL A 336 -24.61 -13.26 -12.75
CA VAL A 336 -25.19 -14.16 -11.74
C VAL A 336 -25.03 -15.61 -12.19
#